data_99d7f74898621a02cf5fdb765cfc6291
#
_entry.id   99d7f74898621a02cf5fdb765cfc6291
#
_cell.length_a   1.000
_cell.length_b   1.000
_cell.length_c   1.000
_cell.angle_alpha   90.00
_cell.angle_beta   90.00
_cell.angle_gamma   90.00
#
_symmetry.space_group_name_H-M   'P 1'
#
loop_
_entity.id
_entity.type
_entity.pdbx_description
1 polymer ?
#
loop_
_entity_poly.entity_id
_entity_poly.type
_entity_poly.pdbx_seq_one_letter_code
_entity_poly.pdbx_strand_id
1 'polypeptide(L)'
;MKGIILAGGSGTRLYPMTQVVSKQLLPVYDKPMIYYPLSTLMMAGIRDILIITTPHDSALFQKLLGDGSQFGIRLEYAVQESPRGLADAFIVGRDFVGDDRVALILGDNLYFGHGLPELLAEATARETGATVFAYAVQDPERYGVVEMGKEGRAVSIEEKPAKPRSNLAVTGLYFYDNRVLDIAAAVKPSARGEIEITDVNRAYMEMGELHVSRMGRGFAWLDTGTPDSLTEAALFVQILEQRQGLKISAPEEIAYRSGFIDEAQLRVLATALGKSAYGRYLTRVADEEV
;
A
#
# COMPACT_ATOMS: atom_id res chain seq x y z
N MET A 1 -1.91 6.47 14.76
CA MET A 1 -1.05 5.87 13.71
C MET A 1 -1.20 6.66 12.44
N LYS A 2 -0.13 6.91 11.73
CA LYS A 2 -0.10 7.61 10.44
C LYS A 2 0.21 6.64 9.30
N GLY A 3 -0.12 7.02 8.08
CA GLY A 3 0.16 6.22 6.89
C GLY A 3 1.13 6.90 5.95
N ILE A 4 1.97 6.13 5.28
CA ILE A 4 2.81 6.60 4.17
C ILE A 4 2.49 5.75 2.94
N ILE A 5 2.18 6.40 1.82
CA ILE A 5 2.12 5.75 0.52
C ILE A 5 3.37 6.17 -0.25
N LEU A 6 4.25 5.21 -0.55
CA LEU A 6 5.41 5.47 -1.38
C LEU A 6 5.05 5.32 -2.85
N ALA A 7 4.82 6.44 -3.51
CA ALA A 7 4.45 6.55 -4.93
C ALA A 7 5.58 7.16 -5.77
N GLY A 8 6.83 6.93 -5.34
CA GLY A 8 8.04 7.31 -6.04
C GLY A 8 8.51 6.25 -7.05
N GLY A 9 9.66 6.51 -7.65
CA GLY A 9 10.31 5.60 -8.58
C GLY A 9 10.09 5.95 -10.05
N SER A 10 11.07 5.59 -10.89
CA SER A 10 11.11 5.99 -12.32
C SER A 10 10.13 5.24 -13.21
N GLY A 11 9.54 4.14 -12.76
CA GLY A 11 8.61 3.33 -13.55
C GLY A 11 9.19 2.76 -14.86
N THR A 12 10.50 2.71 -15.04
CA THR A 12 11.17 2.37 -16.30
C THR A 12 10.80 1.02 -16.89
N ARG A 13 10.44 0.05 -16.03
CA ARG A 13 9.96 -1.28 -16.48
C ARG A 13 8.63 -1.23 -17.24
N LEU A 14 7.88 -0.13 -17.11
CA LEU A 14 6.61 0.11 -17.80
C LEU A 14 6.74 1.07 -19.00
N TYR A 15 7.96 1.46 -19.41
CA TYR A 15 8.13 2.29 -20.61
C TYR A 15 7.54 1.59 -21.85
N PRO A 16 6.87 2.36 -22.75
CA PRO A 16 6.74 3.82 -22.78
C PRO A 16 5.58 4.42 -21.95
N MET A 17 4.72 3.61 -21.29
CA MET A 17 3.52 4.07 -20.60
C MET A 17 3.80 5.10 -19.48
N THR A 18 4.96 5.00 -18.84
CA THR A 18 5.36 5.84 -17.71
C THR A 18 6.37 6.93 -18.06
N GLN A 19 6.53 7.26 -19.34
CA GLN A 19 7.43 8.35 -19.76
C GLN A 19 6.93 9.74 -19.37
N VAL A 20 5.62 9.91 -19.24
CA VAL A 20 4.99 11.22 -18.98
C VAL A 20 4.06 11.24 -17.77
N VAL A 21 3.86 10.09 -17.14
CA VAL A 21 2.97 9.96 -15.99
C VAL A 21 3.51 8.91 -15.02
N SER A 22 3.34 9.18 -13.72
CA SER A 22 3.68 8.21 -12.68
C SER A 22 2.92 6.89 -12.87
N LYS A 23 3.61 5.76 -12.62
CA LYS A 23 3.00 4.43 -12.65
C LYS A 23 1.71 4.35 -11.82
N GLN A 24 1.72 4.93 -10.65
CA GLN A 24 0.60 4.88 -9.70
C GLN A 24 -0.63 5.69 -10.15
N LEU A 25 -0.50 6.49 -11.20
CA LEU A 25 -1.62 7.18 -11.87
C LEU A 25 -2.17 6.41 -13.07
N LEU A 26 -1.51 5.35 -13.51
CA LEU A 26 -2.05 4.45 -14.55
C LEU A 26 -3.32 3.78 -14.04
N PRO A 27 -4.30 3.52 -14.93
CA PRO A 27 -5.51 2.81 -14.54
C PRO A 27 -5.22 1.32 -14.26
N VAL A 28 -5.81 0.81 -13.19
CA VAL A 28 -6.02 -0.62 -12.98
C VAL A 28 -7.52 -0.86 -13.09
N TYR A 29 -7.94 -1.38 -14.22
CA TYR A 29 -9.32 -1.50 -14.66
C TYR A 29 -10.05 -0.14 -14.75
N ASP A 30 -10.79 0.29 -13.74
CA ASP A 30 -11.70 1.42 -13.80
C ASP A 30 -11.32 2.62 -12.93
N LYS A 31 -10.17 2.55 -12.24
CA LYS A 31 -9.69 3.61 -11.35
C LYS A 31 -8.16 3.70 -11.33
N PRO A 32 -7.57 4.84 -10.93
CA PRO A 32 -6.13 4.98 -10.80
C PRO A 32 -5.54 3.99 -9.79
N MET A 33 -4.35 3.47 -10.07
CA MET A 33 -3.65 2.50 -9.23
C MET A 33 -3.51 2.96 -7.78
N ILE A 34 -3.25 4.26 -7.54
CA ILE A 34 -3.09 4.82 -6.19
C ILE A 34 -4.34 4.66 -5.30
N TYR A 35 -5.52 4.45 -5.87
CA TYR A 35 -6.74 4.22 -5.10
C TYR A 35 -6.70 2.94 -4.28
N TYR A 36 -5.98 1.91 -4.75
CA TYR A 36 -5.86 0.63 -4.06
C TYR A 36 -5.05 0.71 -2.76
N PRO A 37 -3.80 1.22 -2.74
CA PRO A 37 -3.07 1.40 -1.49
C PRO A 37 -3.72 2.44 -0.57
N LEU A 38 -4.32 3.52 -1.12
CA LEU A 38 -5.08 4.48 -0.32
C LEU A 38 -6.23 3.78 0.41
N SER A 39 -7.02 3.00 -0.31
CA SER A 39 -8.12 2.20 0.25
C SER A 39 -7.65 1.24 1.33
N THR A 40 -6.49 0.59 1.13
CA THR A 40 -5.92 -0.34 2.12
C THR A 40 -5.59 0.37 3.43
N LEU A 41 -4.98 1.56 3.39
CA LEU A 41 -4.72 2.34 4.61
C LEU A 41 -6.02 2.83 5.26
N MET A 42 -7.01 3.24 4.47
CA MET A 42 -8.33 3.66 4.98
C MET A 42 -9.07 2.49 5.65
N MET A 43 -9.01 1.26 5.09
CA MET A 43 -9.55 0.04 5.73
C MET A 43 -8.84 -0.29 7.05
N ALA A 44 -7.56 0.06 7.19
CA ALA A 44 -6.84 -0.04 8.46
C ALA A 44 -7.21 1.05 9.49
N GLY A 45 -8.18 1.92 9.16
CA GLY A 45 -8.60 3.03 10.01
C GLY A 45 -7.64 4.23 10.02
N ILE A 46 -6.68 4.28 9.09
CA ILE A 46 -5.66 5.34 9.03
C ILE A 46 -6.23 6.52 8.23
N ARG A 47 -6.23 7.71 8.86
CA ARG A 47 -6.82 8.93 8.28
C ARG A 47 -5.80 10.02 7.97
N ASP A 48 -4.63 10.02 8.63
CA ASP A 48 -3.52 10.92 8.34
C ASP A 48 -2.52 10.19 7.45
N ILE A 49 -2.40 10.60 6.18
CA ILE A 49 -1.62 9.88 5.18
C ILE A 49 -0.70 10.84 4.42
N LEU A 50 0.58 10.49 4.36
CA LEU A 50 1.59 11.15 3.54
C LEU A 50 1.76 10.39 2.23
N ILE A 51 1.67 11.09 1.10
CA ILE A 51 1.98 10.55 -0.22
C ILE A 51 3.36 11.07 -0.63
N ILE A 52 4.34 10.15 -0.73
CA ILE A 52 5.69 10.47 -1.17
C ILE A 52 5.80 10.19 -2.66
N THR A 53 6.11 11.22 -3.44
CA THR A 53 6.14 11.17 -4.90
C THR A 53 7.49 11.60 -5.45
N THR A 54 7.65 11.51 -6.77
CA THR A 54 8.74 12.19 -7.47
C THR A 54 8.45 13.70 -7.58
N PRO A 55 9.47 14.56 -7.79
CA PRO A 55 9.24 15.99 -8.01
C PRO A 55 8.31 16.27 -9.20
N HIS A 56 8.43 15.48 -10.26
CA HIS A 56 7.68 15.64 -11.50
C HIS A 56 6.17 15.33 -11.32
N ASP A 57 5.83 14.35 -10.49
CA ASP A 57 4.46 13.81 -10.44
C ASP A 57 3.60 14.40 -9.32
N SER A 58 4.21 15.09 -8.33
CA SER A 58 3.53 15.58 -7.12
C SER A 58 2.27 16.38 -7.41
N ALA A 59 2.32 17.30 -8.37
CA ALA A 59 1.17 18.12 -8.75
C ALA A 59 0.00 17.31 -9.32
N LEU A 60 0.26 16.18 -9.98
CA LEU A 60 -0.77 15.30 -10.53
C LEU A 60 -1.50 14.54 -9.43
N PHE A 61 -0.77 14.05 -8.42
CA PHE A 61 -1.38 13.42 -7.25
C PHE A 61 -2.24 14.41 -6.46
N GLN A 62 -1.73 15.63 -6.23
CA GLN A 62 -2.50 16.69 -5.56
C GLN A 62 -3.76 17.07 -6.34
N LYS A 63 -3.70 17.12 -7.67
CA LYS A 63 -4.87 17.37 -8.51
C LYS A 63 -5.90 16.25 -8.43
N LEU A 64 -5.46 14.99 -8.35
CA LEU A 64 -6.35 13.83 -8.29
C LEU A 64 -7.01 13.67 -6.92
N LEU A 65 -6.23 13.81 -5.83
CA LEU A 65 -6.63 13.40 -4.49
C LEU A 65 -6.93 14.59 -3.55
N GLY A 66 -6.56 15.82 -3.94
CA GLY A 66 -6.76 17.01 -3.11
C GLY A 66 -6.03 16.91 -1.77
N ASP A 67 -6.66 17.42 -0.73
CA ASP A 67 -6.19 17.32 0.65
C ASP A 67 -6.80 16.13 1.41
N GLY A 68 -7.62 15.31 0.75
CA GLY A 68 -8.28 14.14 1.32
C GLY A 68 -9.58 14.44 2.07
N SER A 69 -9.94 15.70 2.28
CA SER A 69 -11.12 16.09 3.05
C SER A 69 -12.42 15.52 2.48
N GLN A 70 -12.48 15.32 1.16
CA GLN A 70 -13.63 14.70 0.48
C GLN A 70 -13.87 13.25 0.92
N PHE A 71 -12.84 12.54 1.41
CA PHE A 71 -12.90 11.18 1.96
C PHE A 71 -12.89 11.17 3.49
N GLY A 72 -12.95 12.34 4.14
CA GLY A 72 -12.84 12.46 5.60
C GLY A 72 -11.47 12.07 6.16
N ILE A 73 -10.41 12.16 5.35
CA ILE A 73 -9.02 11.92 5.71
C ILE A 73 -8.19 13.19 5.48
N ARG A 74 -6.94 13.19 5.93
CA ARG A 74 -5.97 14.26 5.66
C ARG A 74 -4.82 13.70 4.84
N LEU A 75 -4.60 14.28 3.67
CA LEU A 75 -3.49 13.98 2.80
C LEU A 75 -2.43 15.07 2.85
N GLU A 76 -1.20 14.69 3.08
CA GLU A 76 -0.02 15.51 2.90
C GLU A 76 0.85 14.92 1.77
N TYR A 77 1.72 15.77 1.21
CA TYR A 77 2.56 15.39 0.08
C TYR A 77 4.00 15.74 0.37
N ALA A 78 4.90 14.80 0.10
CA ALA A 78 6.33 15.02 0.15
C ALA A 78 6.99 14.52 -1.14
N VAL A 79 8.20 15.01 -1.39
CA VAL A 79 8.97 14.66 -2.57
C VAL A 79 10.20 13.85 -2.16
N GLN A 80 10.39 12.71 -2.82
CA GLN A 80 11.63 11.97 -2.79
C GLN A 80 12.43 12.34 -4.05
N GLU A 81 13.52 13.11 -3.89
CA GLU A 81 14.30 13.68 -5.00
C GLU A 81 14.97 12.60 -5.87
N SER A 82 15.30 11.46 -5.29
CA SER A 82 15.90 10.33 -5.98
C SER A 82 15.51 9.01 -5.32
N PRO A 83 15.45 7.89 -6.06
CA PRO A 83 15.07 6.58 -5.53
C PRO A 83 16.21 6.00 -4.66
N ARG A 84 16.20 6.30 -3.35
CA ARG A 84 17.19 5.83 -2.38
C ARG A 84 16.79 4.58 -1.62
N GLY A 85 15.74 3.90 -2.06
CA GLY A 85 15.21 2.70 -1.41
C GLY A 85 13.91 2.94 -0.64
N LEU A 86 13.25 1.85 -0.22
CA LEU A 86 11.93 1.92 0.40
C LEU A 86 11.97 2.52 1.80
N ALA A 87 13.02 2.21 2.58
CA ALA A 87 13.16 2.73 3.94
C ALA A 87 13.46 4.23 4.01
N ASP A 88 13.89 4.84 2.89
CA ASP A 88 14.02 6.29 2.78
C ASP A 88 12.70 7.04 3.00
N ALA A 89 11.56 6.37 2.80
CA ALA A 89 10.25 6.92 3.10
C ALA A 89 10.10 7.39 4.55
N PHE A 90 10.77 6.73 5.51
CA PHE A 90 10.76 7.14 6.92
C PHE A 90 11.67 8.34 7.20
N ILE A 91 12.72 8.52 6.40
CA ILE A 91 13.60 9.70 6.49
C ILE A 91 12.85 10.92 5.94
N VAL A 92 12.25 10.79 4.75
CA VAL A 92 11.44 11.85 4.11
C VAL A 92 10.20 12.18 4.96
N GLY A 93 9.56 11.18 5.52
CA GLY A 93 8.32 11.32 6.30
C GLY A 93 8.52 11.60 7.79
N ARG A 94 9.75 11.78 8.29
CA ARG A 94 10.05 11.90 9.74
C ARG A 94 9.20 12.95 10.44
N ASP A 95 9.15 14.15 9.91
CA ASP A 95 8.41 15.27 10.52
C ASP A 95 6.89 15.02 10.49
N PHE A 96 6.40 14.41 9.42
CA PHE A 96 5.00 14.01 9.32
C PHE A 96 4.65 12.92 10.36
N VAL A 97 5.46 11.89 10.50
CA VAL A 97 5.23 10.80 11.46
C VAL A 97 5.29 11.32 12.90
N GLY A 98 6.27 12.17 13.23
CA GLY A 98 6.47 12.67 14.59
C GLY A 98 6.65 11.53 15.59
N ASP A 99 5.84 11.51 16.65
CA ASP A 99 5.89 10.49 17.71
C ASP A 99 4.92 9.32 17.46
N ASP A 100 4.22 9.30 16.32
CA ASP A 100 3.23 8.29 16.01
C ASP A 100 3.85 6.97 15.51
N ARG A 101 3.07 5.89 15.65
CA ARG A 101 3.29 4.65 14.88
C ARG A 101 2.97 4.90 13.41
N VAL A 102 3.55 4.13 12.50
CA VAL A 102 3.39 4.37 11.07
C VAL A 102 3.17 3.07 10.29
N ALA A 103 2.25 3.12 9.32
CA ALA A 103 2.13 2.13 8.27
C ALA A 103 2.75 2.66 6.98
N LEU A 104 3.51 1.82 6.29
CA LEU A 104 4.04 2.10 4.95
C LEU A 104 3.41 1.13 3.95
N ILE A 105 2.89 1.66 2.85
CA ILE A 105 2.41 0.86 1.72
C ILE A 105 3.03 1.35 0.42
N LEU A 106 3.39 0.39 -0.44
CA LEU A 106 3.88 0.70 -1.77
C LEU A 106 2.71 1.09 -2.69
N GLY A 107 2.87 2.18 -3.42
CA GLY A 107 1.83 2.78 -4.25
C GLY A 107 1.38 1.95 -5.45
N ASP A 108 2.06 0.83 -5.72
CA ASP A 108 1.79 -0.10 -6.81
C ASP A 108 1.33 -1.49 -6.34
N ASN A 109 1.00 -1.63 -5.07
CA ASN A 109 0.53 -2.88 -4.50
C ASN A 109 -0.99 -2.89 -4.31
N LEU A 110 -1.62 -3.95 -4.78
CA LEU A 110 -3.04 -4.21 -4.62
C LEU A 110 -3.23 -5.39 -3.67
N TYR A 111 -4.17 -5.26 -2.76
CA TYR A 111 -4.56 -6.30 -1.83
C TYR A 111 -6.05 -6.58 -1.96
N PHE A 112 -6.40 -7.86 -2.02
CA PHE A 112 -7.78 -8.31 -1.99
C PHE A 112 -7.89 -9.64 -1.24
N GLY A 113 -8.94 -9.79 -0.46
CA GLY A 113 -9.22 -11.07 0.22
C GLY A 113 -10.22 -10.90 1.34
N HIS A 114 -11.01 -11.95 1.55
CA HIS A 114 -11.86 -12.06 2.73
C HIS A 114 -10.96 -12.15 3.97
N GLY A 115 -11.24 -11.32 4.97
CA GLY A 115 -10.39 -11.22 6.17
C GLY A 115 -9.25 -10.21 6.08
N LEU A 116 -9.15 -9.42 4.97
CA LEU A 116 -8.16 -8.33 4.89
C LEU A 116 -8.39 -7.26 5.98
N PRO A 117 -9.62 -6.78 6.25
CA PRO A 117 -9.87 -5.82 7.33
C PRO A 117 -9.42 -6.35 8.69
N GLU A 118 -9.64 -7.62 9.00
CA GLU A 118 -9.22 -8.25 10.26
C GLU A 118 -7.70 -8.29 10.40
N LEU A 119 -6.98 -8.68 9.33
CA LEU A 119 -5.51 -8.67 9.34
C LEU A 119 -4.94 -7.25 9.53
N LEU A 120 -5.57 -6.25 8.90
CA LEU A 120 -5.19 -4.85 9.05
C LEU A 120 -5.46 -4.35 10.48
N ALA A 121 -6.62 -4.70 11.06
CA ALA A 121 -6.98 -4.34 12.44
C ALA A 121 -6.00 -4.96 13.45
N GLU A 122 -5.61 -6.23 13.28
CA GLU A 122 -4.61 -6.88 14.12
C GLU A 122 -3.25 -6.15 14.05
N ALA A 123 -2.80 -5.78 12.85
CA ALA A 123 -1.55 -5.04 12.67
C ALA A 123 -1.62 -3.65 13.28
N THR A 124 -2.74 -2.95 13.11
CA THR A 124 -2.96 -1.61 13.68
C THR A 124 -3.05 -1.63 15.21
N ALA A 125 -3.58 -2.70 15.81
CA ALA A 125 -3.71 -2.83 17.26
C ALA A 125 -2.36 -3.06 17.98
N ARG A 126 -1.31 -3.52 17.28
CA ARG A 126 0.01 -3.71 17.89
C ARG A 126 0.65 -2.38 18.23
N GLU A 127 0.99 -2.19 19.50
CA GLU A 127 1.59 -0.94 19.98
C GLU A 127 3.10 -0.88 19.77
N THR A 128 3.78 -2.03 19.76
CA THR A 128 5.24 -2.14 19.65
C THR A 128 5.65 -3.18 18.60
N GLY A 129 6.86 -3.03 18.08
CA GLY A 129 7.43 -3.93 17.09
C GLY A 129 7.02 -3.58 15.65
N ALA A 130 7.27 -4.52 14.76
CA ALA A 130 6.94 -4.44 13.35
C ALA A 130 5.98 -5.57 12.95
N THR A 131 5.06 -5.29 12.03
CA THR A 131 4.25 -6.31 11.35
C THR A 131 4.48 -6.24 9.86
N VAL A 132 4.83 -7.36 9.26
CA VAL A 132 4.95 -7.56 7.82
C VAL A 132 3.96 -8.61 7.36
N PHE A 133 3.55 -8.54 6.09
CA PHE A 133 2.63 -9.51 5.49
C PHE A 133 3.40 -10.40 4.54
N ALA A 134 3.26 -11.71 4.71
CA ALA A 134 3.91 -12.71 3.89
C ALA A 134 2.92 -13.43 3.00
N TYR A 135 3.25 -13.54 1.73
CA TYR A 135 2.44 -14.19 0.70
C TYR A 135 3.27 -15.25 -0.05
N ALA A 136 2.68 -16.43 -0.26
CA ALA A 136 3.37 -17.51 -0.98
C ALA A 136 3.38 -17.24 -2.48
N VAL A 137 4.56 -17.17 -3.08
CA VAL A 137 4.79 -16.92 -4.51
C VAL A 137 5.58 -18.06 -5.16
N GLN A 138 5.59 -18.10 -6.49
CA GLN A 138 6.38 -19.08 -7.26
C GLN A 138 7.80 -18.58 -7.59
N ASP A 139 8.01 -17.27 -7.58
CA ASP A 139 9.25 -16.57 -7.94
C ASP A 139 9.79 -15.71 -6.78
N PRO A 140 10.06 -16.33 -5.59
CA PRO A 140 10.41 -15.59 -4.37
C PRO A 140 11.71 -14.78 -4.49
N GLU A 141 12.62 -15.14 -5.40
CA GLU A 141 13.88 -14.42 -5.65
C GLU A 141 13.70 -12.97 -6.10
N ARG A 142 12.49 -12.58 -6.48
CA ARG A 142 12.18 -11.20 -6.88
C ARG A 142 11.91 -10.26 -5.71
N TYR A 143 11.70 -10.80 -4.51
CA TYR A 143 11.17 -10.10 -3.34
C TYR A 143 12.07 -10.24 -2.12
N GLY A 144 11.79 -9.48 -1.08
CA GLY A 144 12.25 -9.84 0.26
C GLY A 144 11.60 -11.15 0.69
N VAL A 145 12.37 -12.12 1.15
CA VAL A 145 11.88 -13.46 1.52
C VAL A 145 12.05 -13.68 3.02
N VAL A 146 10.96 -14.09 3.68
CA VAL A 146 10.98 -14.45 5.10
C VAL A 146 10.91 -15.97 5.29
N GLU A 147 11.77 -16.50 6.15
CA GLU A 147 11.70 -17.89 6.61
C GLU A 147 11.08 -17.96 8.00
N MET A 148 10.11 -18.85 8.16
CA MET A 148 9.41 -19.05 9.43
C MET A 148 9.93 -20.28 10.16
N GLY A 149 10.30 -20.13 11.42
CA GLY A 149 10.64 -21.22 12.31
C GLY A 149 9.41 -22.01 12.79
N LYS A 150 9.68 -23.11 13.51
CA LYS A 150 8.62 -24.02 14.01
C LYS A 150 7.65 -23.35 14.99
N GLU A 151 8.09 -22.29 15.68
CA GLU A 151 7.27 -21.52 16.62
C GLU A 151 6.48 -20.39 15.97
N GLY A 152 6.47 -20.30 14.63
CA GLY A 152 5.76 -19.25 13.90
C GLY A 152 6.45 -17.88 13.96
N ARG A 153 7.74 -17.82 14.38
CA ARG A 153 8.54 -16.61 14.35
C ARG A 153 9.42 -16.58 13.11
N ALA A 154 9.72 -15.37 12.61
CA ALA A 154 10.71 -15.19 11.56
C ALA A 154 12.10 -15.60 12.07
N VAL A 155 12.81 -16.44 11.31
CA VAL A 155 14.18 -16.88 11.61
C VAL A 155 15.21 -16.36 10.64
N SER A 156 14.78 -15.97 9.44
CA SER A 156 15.61 -15.22 8.50
C SER A 156 14.74 -14.31 7.63
N ILE A 157 15.34 -13.22 7.16
CA ILE A 157 14.76 -12.32 6.15
C ILE A 157 15.88 -11.85 5.22
N GLU A 158 15.70 -12.04 3.92
CA GLU A 158 16.72 -11.73 2.91
C GLU A 158 16.10 -10.99 1.73
N GLU A 159 16.77 -9.91 1.26
CA GLU A 159 16.36 -9.15 0.08
C GLU A 159 16.80 -9.86 -1.19
N LYS A 160 15.85 -10.22 -2.05
CA LYS A 160 16.08 -10.82 -3.37
C LYS A 160 17.15 -11.91 -3.36
N PRO A 161 17.02 -12.94 -2.52
CA PRO A 161 18.03 -13.99 -2.39
C PRO A 161 18.16 -14.80 -3.68
N ALA A 162 19.39 -15.05 -4.13
CA ALA A 162 19.64 -15.91 -5.30
C ALA A 162 19.18 -17.37 -5.10
N LYS A 163 19.09 -17.80 -3.83
CA LYS A 163 18.58 -19.12 -3.42
C LYS A 163 17.65 -18.94 -2.23
N PRO A 164 16.36 -18.68 -2.47
CA PRO A 164 15.38 -18.46 -1.41
C PRO A 164 15.24 -19.68 -0.49
N ARG A 165 15.15 -19.44 0.84
CA ARG A 165 14.95 -20.50 1.83
C ARG A 165 13.48 -20.84 2.06
N SER A 166 12.59 -19.98 1.56
CA SER A 166 11.16 -20.19 1.58
C SER A 166 10.53 -19.57 0.34
N ASN A 167 9.24 -19.82 0.13
CA ASN A 167 8.44 -19.17 -0.91
C ASN A 167 7.58 -18.01 -0.36
N LEU A 168 7.84 -17.56 0.86
CA LEU A 168 7.09 -16.48 1.50
C LEU A 168 7.73 -15.13 1.18
N ALA A 169 7.18 -14.45 0.18
CA ALA A 169 7.54 -13.08 -0.15
C ALA A 169 6.94 -12.11 0.88
N VAL A 170 7.73 -11.16 1.34
CA VAL A 170 7.24 -10.02 2.13
C VAL A 170 6.61 -9.03 1.18
N THR A 171 5.34 -8.74 1.40
CA THR A 171 4.59 -7.83 0.54
C THR A 171 4.95 -6.36 0.82
N GLY A 172 4.45 -5.44 -0.01
CA GLY A 172 4.72 -4.01 0.15
C GLY A 172 3.82 -3.29 1.15
N LEU A 173 3.46 -3.93 2.26
CA LEU A 173 2.67 -3.35 3.35
C LEU A 173 3.34 -3.66 4.69
N TYR A 174 3.59 -2.63 5.48
CA TYR A 174 4.36 -2.68 6.69
C TYR A 174 3.73 -1.83 7.78
N PHE A 175 3.73 -2.31 9.04
CA PHE A 175 3.32 -1.53 10.21
C PHE A 175 4.46 -1.52 11.22
N TYR A 176 4.78 -0.35 11.75
CA TYR A 176 5.90 -0.15 12.66
C TYR A 176 5.53 0.73 13.85
N ASP A 177 6.17 0.49 14.98
CA ASP A 177 6.24 1.48 16.04
C ASP A 177 7.17 2.65 15.65
N ASN A 178 7.23 3.67 16.48
CA ASN A 178 7.96 4.91 16.17
C ASN A 178 9.47 4.72 16.02
N ARG A 179 10.05 3.68 16.61
CA ARG A 179 11.49 3.38 16.51
C ARG A 179 11.97 3.18 15.07
N VAL A 180 11.06 2.90 14.15
CA VAL A 180 11.39 2.74 12.72
C VAL A 180 12.10 3.97 12.15
N LEU A 181 11.80 5.17 12.64
CA LEU A 181 12.41 6.41 12.16
C LEU A 181 13.93 6.42 12.42
N ASP A 182 14.36 5.98 13.61
CA ASP A 182 15.77 5.92 13.97
C ASP A 182 16.46 4.69 13.38
N ILE A 183 15.76 3.56 13.33
CA ILE A 183 16.27 2.34 12.67
C ILE A 183 16.53 2.62 11.19
N ALA A 184 15.59 3.20 10.46
CA ALA A 184 15.75 3.54 9.04
C ALA A 184 16.89 4.53 8.79
N ALA A 185 17.05 5.54 9.67
CA ALA A 185 18.15 6.50 9.59
C ALA A 185 19.52 5.86 9.84
N ALA A 186 19.59 4.75 10.59
CA ALA A 186 20.83 4.03 10.89
C ALA A 186 21.20 2.98 9.83
N VAL A 187 20.26 2.58 8.96
CA VAL A 187 20.52 1.60 7.89
C VAL A 187 21.50 2.17 6.88
N LYS A 188 22.56 1.41 6.58
CA LYS A 188 23.51 1.76 5.54
C LYS A 188 22.99 1.35 4.17
N PRO A 189 23.21 2.17 3.12
CA PRO A 189 22.86 1.78 1.76
C PRO A 189 23.48 0.43 1.37
N SER A 190 22.70 -0.41 0.72
CA SER A 190 23.14 -1.70 0.17
C SER A 190 24.13 -1.51 -0.98
N ALA A 191 24.65 -2.61 -1.54
CA ALA A 191 25.48 -2.58 -2.74
C ALA A 191 24.77 -1.95 -3.96
N ARG A 192 23.42 -1.85 -3.93
CA ARG A 192 22.60 -1.17 -4.94
C ARG A 192 22.48 0.34 -4.68
N GLY A 193 23.01 0.85 -3.56
CA GLY A 193 22.85 2.23 -3.12
C GLY A 193 21.51 2.53 -2.49
N GLU A 194 20.71 1.51 -2.14
CA GLU A 194 19.37 1.65 -1.59
C GLU A 194 19.34 1.41 -0.07
N ILE A 195 18.55 2.19 0.66
CA ILE A 195 18.21 1.95 2.06
C ILE A 195 17.09 0.91 2.07
N GLU A 196 17.47 -0.35 2.33
CA GLU A 196 16.58 -1.49 2.16
C GLU A 196 15.59 -1.63 3.32
N ILE A 197 14.31 -1.81 2.98
CA ILE A 197 13.28 -2.10 3.98
C ILE A 197 13.52 -3.45 4.66
N THR A 198 14.15 -4.38 3.96
CA THR A 198 14.53 -5.69 4.51
C THR A 198 15.52 -5.56 5.65
N ASP A 199 16.42 -4.58 5.64
CA ASP A 199 17.36 -4.35 6.74
C ASP A 199 16.65 -3.73 7.96
N VAL A 200 15.65 -2.87 7.75
CA VAL A 200 14.76 -2.40 8.82
C VAL A 200 14.02 -3.57 9.46
N ASN A 201 13.42 -4.45 8.65
CA ASN A 201 12.72 -5.64 9.14
C ASN A 201 13.66 -6.60 9.87
N ARG A 202 14.91 -6.73 9.41
CA ARG A 202 15.94 -7.54 10.08
C ARG A 202 16.27 -7.00 11.47
N ALA A 203 16.38 -5.68 11.63
CA ALA A 203 16.59 -5.08 12.95
C ALA A 203 15.47 -5.44 13.92
N TYR A 204 14.20 -5.38 13.51
CA TYR A 204 13.07 -5.83 14.33
C TYR A 204 13.09 -7.35 14.59
N MET A 205 13.51 -8.15 13.62
CA MET A 205 13.67 -9.60 13.81
C MET A 205 14.74 -9.93 14.84
N GLU A 206 15.87 -9.25 14.81
CA GLU A 206 16.97 -9.41 15.77
C GLU A 206 16.57 -8.98 17.20
N MET A 207 15.69 -8.01 17.33
CA MET A 207 15.06 -7.63 18.61
C MET A 207 13.99 -8.65 19.08
N GLY A 208 13.61 -9.63 18.23
CA GLY A 208 12.52 -10.57 18.52
C GLY A 208 11.12 -9.94 18.39
N GLU A 209 11.00 -8.80 17.72
CA GLU A 209 9.77 -8.00 17.62
C GLU A 209 9.24 -7.88 16.18
N LEU A 210 9.68 -8.74 15.27
CA LEU A 210 9.10 -8.84 13.92
C LEU A 210 7.95 -9.86 13.92
N HIS A 211 6.74 -9.37 13.69
CA HIS A 211 5.54 -10.19 13.52
C HIS A 211 5.27 -10.41 12.02
N VAL A 212 4.97 -11.65 11.65
CA VAL A 212 4.67 -12.02 10.26
C VAL A 212 3.22 -12.49 10.17
N SER A 213 2.38 -11.69 9.54
CA SER A 213 0.99 -12.05 9.21
C SER A 213 0.96 -12.76 7.86
N ARG A 214 0.56 -14.05 7.85
CA ARG A 214 0.51 -14.84 6.61
C ARG A 214 -0.83 -14.62 5.90
N MET A 215 -0.74 -14.17 4.65
CA MET A 215 -1.88 -14.12 3.74
C MET A 215 -2.08 -15.51 3.12
N GLY A 216 -3.14 -16.19 3.55
CA GLY A 216 -3.46 -17.55 3.14
C GLY A 216 -4.19 -17.64 1.80
N ARG A 217 -4.80 -18.81 1.53
CA ARG A 217 -5.67 -18.99 0.36
C ARG A 217 -6.86 -18.04 0.43
N GLY A 218 -7.25 -17.50 -0.71
CA GLY A 218 -8.34 -16.52 -0.79
C GLY A 218 -7.88 -15.07 -0.73
N PHE A 219 -6.57 -14.83 -0.47
CA PHE A 219 -5.96 -13.52 -0.68
C PHE A 219 -5.33 -13.43 -2.06
N ALA A 220 -5.36 -12.24 -2.63
CA ALA A 220 -4.56 -11.83 -3.77
C ALA A 220 -3.71 -10.64 -3.37
N TRP A 221 -2.41 -10.76 -3.62
CA TRP A 221 -1.45 -9.67 -3.60
C TRP A 221 -0.88 -9.53 -5.00
N LEU A 222 -1.04 -8.36 -5.59
CA LEU A 222 -0.64 -8.08 -6.97
C LEU A 222 0.33 -6.90 -6.96
N ASP A 223 1.54 -7.12 -7.46
CA ASP A 223 2.48 -6.07 -7.78
C ASP A 223 2.31 -5.70 -9.27
N THR A 224 2.11 -4.44 -9.56
CA THR A 224 1.88 -3.96 -10.94
C THR A 224 3.17 -3.46 -11.58
N GLY A 225 4.28 -4.17 -11.32
CA GLY A 225 5.63 -3.75 -11.67
C GLY A 225 6.04 -3.92 -13.14
N THR A 226 5.27 -4.69 -13.92
CA THR A 226 5.53 -4.97 -15.33
C THR A 226 4.23 -4.81 -16.16
N PRO A 227 4.29 -4.66 -17.50
CA PRO A 227 3.10 -4.60 -18.34
C PRO A 227 2.17 -5.81 -18.16
N ASP A 228 2.75 -7.02 -18.03
CA ASP A 228 1.98 -8.24 -17.84
C ASP A 228 1.28 -8.23 -16.48
N SER A 229 1.99 -7.95 -15.38
CA SER A 229 1.39 -7.91 -14.05
C SER A 229 0.35 -6.78 -13.89
N LEU A 230 0.51 -5.65 -14.58
CA LEU A 230 -0.50 -4.59 -14.64
C LEU A 230 -1.77 -5.07 -15.34
N THR A 231 -1.62 -5.78 -16.46
CA THR A 231 -2.75 -6.37 -17.21
C THR A 231 -3.45 -7.44 -16.39
N GLU A 232 -2.72 -8.33 -15.75
CA GLU A 232 -3.26 -9.38 -14.87
C GLU A 232 -4.03 -8.78 -13.69
N ALA A 233 -3.51 -7.73 -13.05
CA ALA A 233 -4.20 -7.03 -11.99
C ALA A 233 -5.51 -6.39 -12.48
N ALA A 234 -5.49 -5.75 -13.66
CA ALA A 234 -6.68 -5.14 -14.24
C ALA A 234 -7.75 -6.20 -14.57
N LEU A 235 -7.36 -7.34 -15.14
CA LEU A 235 -8.28 -8.46 -15.42
C LEU A 235 -8.85 -9.09 -14.14
N PHE A 236 -8.01 -9.28 -13.13
CA PHE A 236 -8.44 -9.79 -11.82
C PHE A 236 -9.54 -8.90 -11.22
N VAL A 237 -9.29 -7.59 -11.15
CA VAL A 237 -10.25 -6.61 -10.63
C VAL A 237 -11.53 -6.63 -11.47
N GLN A 238 -11.42 -6.58 -12.80
CA GLN A 238 -12.54 -6.59 -13.71
C GLN A 238 -13.45 -7.80 -13.49
N ILE A 239 -12.89 -9.01 -13.45
CA ILE A 239 -13.66 -10.25 -13.30
C ILE A 239 -14.43 -10.26 -11.99
N LEU A 240 -13.80 -9.89 -10.89
CA LEU A 240 -14.44 -9.89 -9.57
C LEU A 240 -15.54 -8.83 -9.48
N GLU A 241 -15.25 -7.59 -9.89
CA GLU A 241 -16.23 -6.51 -9.86
C GLU A 241 -17.44 -6.81 -10.77
N GLN A 242 -17.23 -7.36 -11.95
CA GLN A 242 -18.34 -7.74 -12.84
C GLN A 242 -19.19 -8.90 -12.28
N ARG A 243 -18.58 -9.84 -11.58
CA ARG A 243 -19.30 -10.99 -10.99
C ARG A 243 -20.08 -10.61 -9.74
N GLN A 244 -19.51 -9.80 -8.88
CA GLN A 244 -20.12 -9.45 -7.60
C GLN A 244 -20.98 -8.18 -7.67
N GLY A 245 -20.76 -7.32 -8.67
CA GLY A 245 -21.39 -6.00 -8.73
C GLY A 245 -20.85 -5.02 -7.70
N LEU A 246 -19.77 -5.38 -6.98
CA LEU A 246 -19.10 -4.59 -5.94
C LEU A 246 -17.76 -4.10 -6.45
N LYS A 247 -17.34 -2.92 -5.99
CA LYS A 247 -16.01 -2.37 -6.32
C LYS A 247 -14.94 -2.89 -5.37
N ILE A 248 -13.76 -3.14 -5.92
CA ILE A 248 -12.56 -3.40 -5.14
C ILE A 248 -11.87 -2.07 -4.88
N SER A 249 -11.61 -1.75 -3.60
CA SER A 249 -10.84 -0.56 -3.21
C SER A 249 -11.40 0.74 -3.79
N ALA A 250 -12.67 1.02 -3.51
CA ALA A 250 -13.31 2.31 -3.76
C ALA A 250 -13.16 3.20 -2.53
N PRO A 251 -12.28 4.22 -2.54
CA PRO A 251 -12.02 5.05 -1.36
C PRO A 251 -13.28 5.72 -0.81
N GLU A 252 -14.19 6.13 -1.69
CA GLU A 252 -15.45 6.78 -1.36
C GLU A 252 -16.37 5.85 -0.55
N GLU A 253 -16.53 4.62 -1.00
CA GLU A 253 -17.32 3.60 -0.30
C GLU A 253 -16.68 3.24 1.04
N ILE A 254 -15.36 3.04 1.06
CA ILE A 254 -14.62 2.73 2.29
C ILE A 254 -14.77 3.87 3.30
N ALA A 255 -14.64 5.12 2.86
CA ALA A 255 -14.85 6.30 3.69
C ALA A 255 -16.26 6.32 4.32
N TYR A 256 -17.28 6.02 3.53
CA TYR A 256 -18.67 5.96 3.99
C TYR A 256 -18.90 4.82 4.97
N ARG A 257 -18.51 3.59 4.61
CA ARG A 257 -18.71 2.40 5.46
C ARG A 257 -17.89 2.45 6.75
N SER A 258 -16.74 3.13 6.72
CA SER A 258 -15.91 3.36 7.92
C SER A 258 -16.38 4.57 8.77
N GLY A 259 -17.44 5.27 8.35
CA GLY A 259 -17.95 6.45 9.06
C GLY A 259 -17.03 7.67 9.00
N PHE A 260 -16.12 7.73 8.00
CA PHE A 260 -15.28 8.92 7.78
C PHE A 260 -16.06 10.05 7.11
N ILE A 261 -17.04 9.70 6.28
CA ILE A 261 -18.01 10.62 5.65
C ILE A 261 -19.42 10.07 5.85
N ASP A 262 -20.40 10.96 5.74
CA ASP A 262 -21.81 10.60 5.77
C ASP A 262 -22.38 10.32 4.36
N GLU A 263 -23.65 9.90 4.30
CA GLU A 263 -24.36 9.64 3.05
C GLU A 263 -24.43 10.88 2.15
N ALA A 264 -24.64 12.06 2.74
CA ALA A 264 -24.73 13.30 1.99
C ALA A 264 -23.42 13.59 1.21
N GLN A 265 -22.28 13.41 1.87
CA GLN A 265 -20.97 13.54 1.26
C GLN A 265 -20.74 12.48 0.17
N LEU A 266 -21.12 11.21 0.42
CA LEU A 266 -21.02 10.15 -0.58
C LEU A 266 -21.82 10.49 -1.85
N ARG A 267 -23.03 11.05 -1.71
CA ARG A 267 -23.86 11.51 -2.85
C ARG A 267 -23.21 12.66 -3.61
N VAL A 268 -22.52 13.58 -2.93
CA VAL A 268 -21.74 14.64 -3.57
C VAL A 268 -20.64 14.03 -4.44
N LEU A 269 -19.87 13.06 -3.91
CA LEU A 269 -18.82 12.37 -4.66
C LEU A 269 -19.38 11.59 -5.86
N ALA A 270 -20.47 10.85 -5.67
CA ALA A 270 -21.15 10.14 -6.75
C ALA A 270 -21.59 11.09 -7.89
N THR A 271 -22.15 12.25 -7.53
CA THR A 271 -22.60 13.27 -8.49
C THR A 271 -21.43 13.87 -9.26
N ALA A 272 -20.30 14.14 -8.61
CA ALA A 272 -19.10 14.67 -9.25
C ALA A 272 -18.52 13.73 -10.32
N LEU A 273 -18.71 12.41 -10.17
CA LEU A 273 -18.31 11.38 -11.15
C LEU A 273 -19.30 11.24 -12.32
N GLY A 274 -20.42 11.95 -12.27
CA GLY A 274 -21.39 12.08 -13.35
C GLY A 274 -22.03 10.76 -13.77
N LYS A 275 -22.16 10.55 -15.10
CA LYS A 275 -22.79 9.36 -15.67
C LYS A 275 -21.85 8.14 -15.80
N SER A 276 -20.70 8.16 -15.16
CA SER A 276 -19.77 7.02 -15.19
C SER A 276 -20.39 5.78 -14.51
N ALA A 277 -19.90 4.60 -14.85
CA ALA A 277 -20.30 3.36 -14.15
C ALA A 277 -19.90 3.41 -12.67
N TYR A 278 -18.79 4.07 -12.37
CA TYR A 278 -18.30 4.25 -11.01
C TYR A 278 -19.22 5.18 -10.19
N GLY A 279 -19.64 6.33 -10.75
CA GLY A 279 -20.58 7.24 -10.08
C GLY A 279 -21.94 6.57 -9.82
N ARG A 280 -22.48 5.80 -10.78
CA ARG A 280 -23.71 5.02 -10.56
C ARG A 280 -23.55 3.95 -9.45
N TYR A 281 -22.38 3.34 -9.36
CA TYR A 281 -22.08 2.42 -8.26
C TYR A 281 -22.16 3.10 -6.90
N LEU A 282 -21.51 4.26 -6.73
CA LEU A 282 -21.56 5.00 -5.47
C LEU A 282 -22.98 5.46 -5.10
N THR A 283 -23.82 5.77 -6.10
CA THR A 283 -25.24 6.06 -5.86
C THR A 283 -25.97 4.84 -5.27
N ARG A 284 -25.73 3.63 -5.82
CA ARG A 284 -26.32 2.41 -5.25
C ARG A 284 -25.81 2.10 -3.83
N VAL A 285 -24.54 2.40 -3.56
CA VAL A 285 -23.99 2.28 -2.19
C VAL A 285 -24.73 3.23 -1.23
N ALA A 286 -24.98 4.48 -1.65
CA ALA A 286 -25.72 5.45 -0.86
C ALA A 286 -27.21 5.08 -0.68
N ASP A 287 -27.77 4.34 -1.62
CA ASP A 287 -29.16 3.84 -1.55
C ASP A 287 -29.25 2.49 -0.78
N GLU A 288 -28.13 2.00 -0.22
CA GLU A 288 -28.04 0.69 0.47
C GLU A 288 -28.46 -0.52 -0.39
N GLU A 289 -28.32 -0.40 -1.71
CA GLU A 289 -28.67 -1.49 -2.67
C GLU A 289 -27.52 -2.49 -2.89
N VAL A 290 -26.39 -2.35 -2.17
CA VAL A 290 -25.17 -3.19 -2.29
C VAL A 290 -24.54 -3.48 -0.95
#